data_c37ba94298c5d18900137f8824de0b4f
#
_entry.id   c37ba94298c5d18900137f8824de0b4f
#
_cell.length_a   1.000
_cell.length_b   1.000
_cell.length_c   1.000
_cell.angle_alpha   90.00
_cell.angle_beta   90.00
_cell.angle_gamma   90.00
#
_symmetry.space_group_name_H-M   'P 1'
#
loop_
_entity.id
_entity.type
_entity.pdbx_description
1 polymer ?
#
loop_
_entity_poly.entity_id
_entity_poly.type
_entity_poly.pdbx_seq_one_letter_code
_entity_poly.pdbx_strand_id
1 'polypeptide(L)'
;MGLIKAAMGAAGGVLADQWKEYFYCEAIPSDVLAVKGKKKVTGRSSNTKGDDNIITNGSLIAIADGQCMLIVEQGKVVDVCAEPGEYTYDMSTEPSIFSGDLGESVKNVFQNIGKRFTFGGEAPKDQRVYYFNTKELTGNKYGTPSPVPFRVVDQRAGIDIDIGIRCFGEYSIRLKNPLLFYTNVCGNVSEDYKTENIAGQMKTELLTALQPAFAKISEMGIRYSALPGHTLELADALNEQLSSKWRDLRGMEIVSFGVSSVKANEEDEQMIKELQRNAAFMDPTRAAAHLVGSQGEAMKAAAANTGAGPAMAFMGMGMAGQM
;
A
#
# COMPACT_ATOMS: atom_id res chain seq x y z
N MET A 1 53.53 20.11 19.87
CA MET A 1 52.32 19.68 20.65
C MET A 1 51.23 19.05 19.81
N GLY A 2 51.27 19.12 18.47
CA GLY A 2 50.23 18.53 17.57
C GLY A 2 50.29 17.01 17.47
N LEU A 3 51.45 16.40 17.36
CA LEU A 3 51.64 14.94 17.22
C LEU A 3 51.17 14.12 18.44
N ILE A 4 51.39 14.65 19.63
CA ILE A 4 50.93 13.96 20.86
C ILE A 4 49.39 14.03 20.98
N LYS A 5 48.79 15.16 20.63
CA LYS A 5 47.33 15.28 20.56
C LYS A 5 46.69 14.38 19.49
N ALA A 6 47.33 14.26 18.33
CA ALA A 6 46.88 13.38 17.26
C ALA A 6 47.00 11.90 17.65
N ALA A 7 48.13 11.51 18.29
CA ALA A 7 48.33 10.15 18.79
C ALA A 7 47.35 9.79 19.93
N MET A 8 47.12 10.71 20.86
CA MET A 8 46.12 10.52 21.93
C MET A 8 44.68 10.49 21.38
N GLY A 9 44.39 11.27 20.35
CA GLY A 9 43.09 11.25 19.68
C GLY A 9 42.84 9.95 18.91
N ALA A 10 43.85 9.46 18.19
CA ALA A 10 43.80 8.20 17.48
C ALA A 10 43.68 6.99 18.41
N ALA A 11 44.52 6.97 19.47
CA ALA A 11 44.45 5.91 20.48
C ALA A 11 43.14 5.92 21.27
N GLY A 12 42.58 7.11 21.56
CA GLY A 12 41.29 7.25 22.21
C GLY A 12 40.13 6.78 21.33
N GLY A 13 40.19 7.00 20.01
CA GLY A 13 39.23 6.50 19.06
C GLY A 13 39.26 4.97 18.92
N VAL A 14 40.44 4.41 18.71
CA VAL A 14 40.62 2.94 18.58
C VAL A 14 40.22 2.21 19.89
N LEU A 15 40.53 2.77 21.06
CA LEU A 15 40.10 2.19 22.33
C LEU A 15 38.58 2.31 22.51
N ALA A 16 37.97 3.42 22.05
CA ALA A 16 36.53 3.61 22.12
C ALA A 16 35.77 2.60 21.23
N ASP A 17 36.32 2.29 20.08
CA ASP A 17 35.73 1.32 19.13
C ASP A 17 35.84 -0.14 19.58
N GLN A 18 36.64 -0.44 20.60
CA GLN A 18 36.78 -1.78 21.22
C GLN A 18 35.84 -2.04 22.40
N TRP A 19 35.03 -1.06 22.79
CA TRP A 19 34.10 -1.22 23.89
C TRP A 19 32.81 -1.88 23.41
N LYS A 20 32.31 -2.85 24.22
CA LYS A 20 30.99 -3.45 23.99
C LYS A 20 29.90 -2.39 24.05
N GLU A 21 29.07 -2.33 23.03
CA GLU A 21 28.07 -1.30 22.85
C GLU A 21 26.67 -1.89 22.85
N TYR A 22 25.70 -1.03 23.03
CA TYR A 22 24.28 -1.40 22.96
C TYR A 22 23.62 -0.65 21.82
N PHE A 23 23.22 -1.38 20.75
CA PHE A 23 22.48 -0.85 19.63
C PHE A 23 20.98 -1.04 19.85
N TYR A 24 20.22 -0.04 19.58
CA TYR A 24 18.77 -0.08 19.71
C TYR A 24 18.11 0.87 18.72
N CYS A 25 16.81 0.64 18.49
CA CYS A 25 15.93 1.59 17.86
C CYS A 25 14.70 1.73 18.75
N GLU A 26 14.30 2.97 19.02
CA GLU A 26 13.01 3.24 19.66
C GLU A 26 11.86 2.86 18.75
N ALA A 27 10.61 3.07 19.19
CA ALA A 27 9.44 2.81 18.37
C ALA A 27 9.54 3.58 17.05
N ILE A 28 9.55 2.84 15.94
CA ILE A 28 9.57 3.44 14.60
C ILE A 28 8.19 4.06 14.31
N PRO A 29 8.12 5.35 13.96
CA PRO A 29 6.88 6.01 13.57
C PRO A 29 6.22 5.34 12.35
N SER A 30 4.90 5.50 12.21
CA SER A 30 4.13 4.86 11.14
C SER A 30 4.42 5.41 9.73
N ASP A 31 5.10 6.54 9.64
CA ASP A 31 5.54 7.15 8.37
C ASP A 31 6.98 6.78 7.99
N VAL A 32 7.67 5.97 8.82
CA VAL A 32 9.07 5.58 8.61
C VAL A 32 9.16 4.09 8.32
N LEU A 33 9.84 3.75 7.22
CA LEU A 33 10.06 2.38 6.75
C LEU A 33 11.37 1.78 7.27
N ALA A 34 12.42 2.58 7.35
CA ALA A 34 13.73 2.12 7.82
C ALA A 34 14.45 3.22 8.60
N VAL A 35 15.20 2.82 9.61
CA VAL A 35 16.00 3.70 10.48
C VAL A 35 17.37 3.11 10.66
N LYS A 36 18.41 3.96 10.65
CA LYS A 36 19.75 3.56 11.06
C LYS A 36 19.80 3.37 12.58
N GLY A 37 20.27 2.22 13.04
CA GLY A 37 20.47 1.93 14.45
C GLY A 37 21.49 2.87 15.09
N LYS A 38 21.21 3.27 16.32
CA LYS A 38 22.09 4.16 17.11
C LYS A 38 22.62 3.45 18.34
N LYS A 39 23.83 3.79 18.71
CA LYS A 39 24.41 3.34 19.97
C LYS A 39 23.73 4.05 21.14
N LYS A 40 23.46 3.33 22.22
CA LYS A 40 22.91 3.90 23.43
C LYS A 40 24.00 4.65 24.18
N VAL A 41 23.98 5.96 24.07
CA VAL A 41 24.85 6.85 24.83
C VAL A 41 24.07 7.36 26.04
N THR A 42 24.49 6.92 27.26
CA THR A 42 23.92 7.43 28.51
C THR A 42 24.94 8.39 29.14
N GLY A 43 24.52 9.29 30.04
CA GLY A 43 25.41 10.21 30.75
C GLY A 43 26.49 9.53 31.60
N ARG A 44 26.43 8.20 31.74
CA ARG A 44 27.44 7.33 32.37
C ARG A 44 28.30 6.59 31.36
N SER A 45 28.03 6.72 30.09
CA SER A 45 28.77 6.06 29.00
C SER A 45 30.10 6.78 28.83
N SER A 46 31.20 6.09 29.02
CA SER A 46 32.57 6.62 28.80
C SER A 46 32.95 6.65 27.33
N ASN A 47 32.17 5.94 26.47
CA ASN A 47 32.41 5.84 25.03
C ASN A 47 31.49 6.79 24.27
N THR A 48 31.82 8.07 24.19
CA THR A 48 31.10 9.10 23.42
C THR A 48 31.75 9.39 22.07
N LYS A 49 32.83 8.69 21.71
CA LYS A 49 33.65 8.93 20.51
C LYS A 49 33.69 7.76 19.54
N GLY A 50 33.01 6.66 19.84
CA GLY A 50 32.94 5.49 18.96
C GLY A 50 32.17 5.79 17.68
N ASP A 51 32.62 5.28 16.53
CA ASP A 51 31.93 5.39 15.25
C ASP A 51 30.68 4.49 15.28
N ASP A 52 29.52 5.03 14.90
CA ASP A 52 28.28 4.26 14.77
C ASP A 52 28.34 3.19 13.66
N ASN A 53 29.36 3.23 12.82
CA ASN A 53 29.59 2.26 11.75
C ASN A 53 30.56 1.15 12.12
N ILE A 54 30.87 0.95 13.41
CA ILE A 54 31.68 -0.15 13.91
C ILE A 54 30.91 -0.88 14.98
N ILE A 55 30.71 -2.19 14.83
CA ILE A 55 30.07 -3.04 15.81
C ILE A 55 31.15 -3.89 16.48
N THR A 56 31.43 -3.65 17.75
CA THR A 56 32.43 -4.43 18.48
C THR A 56 31.89 -5.84 18.80
N ASN A 57 32.74 -6.84 18.67
CA ASN A 57 32.40 -8.21 19.07
C ASN A 57 31.91 -8.29 20.52
N GLY A 58 30.77 -8.92 20.73
CA GLY A 58 30.09 -9.00 22.02
C GLY A 58 29.23 -7.78 22.36
N SER A 59 29.02 -6.85 21.42
CA SER A 59 28.00 -5.78 21.53
C SER A 59 26.60 -6.36 21.54
N LEU A 60 25.69 -5.69 22.24
CA LEU A 60 24.29 -6.10 22.33
C LEU A 60 23.45 -5.33 21.28
N ILE A 61 22.53 -6.02 20.64
CA ILE A 61 21.58 -5.46 19.69
C ILE A 61 20.18 -5.81 20.15
N ALA A 62 19.38 -4.79 20.45
CA ALA A 62 17.99 -4.96 20.87
C ALA A 62 17.04 -4.80 19.67
N ILE A 63 16.06 -5.68 19.57
CA ILE A 63 15.03 -5.68 18.55
C ILE A 63 13.68 -5.65 19.26
N ALA A 64 12.85 -4.67 18.93
CA ALA A 64 11.49 -4.56 19.48
C ALA A 64 10.46 -5.22 18.56
N ASP A 65 9.27 -5.48 19.12
CA ASP A 65 8.13 -5.97 18.34
C ASP A 65 7.83 -5.07 17.14
N GLY A 66 7.62 -5.71 15.98
CA GLY A 66 7.34 -5.01 14.73
C GLY A 66 8.56 -4.34 14.10
N GLN A 67 9.76 -4.78 14.50
CA GLN A 67 11.01 -4.39 13.86
C GLN A 67 11.70 -5.61 13.23
N CYS A 68 12.41 -5.37 12.14
CA CYS A 68 13.39 -6.31 11.61
C CYS A 68 14.74 -5.62 11.54
N MET A 69 15.75 -6.23 12.14
CA MET A 69 17.12 -5.74 12.14
C MET A 69 17.90 -6.35 10.97
N LEU A 70 18.68 -5.51 10.28
CA LEU A 70 19.69 -5.95 9.32
C LEU A 70 21.06 -5.42 9.75
N ILE A 71 22.08 -6.30 9.72
CA ILE A 71 23.48 -5.89 9.84
C ILE A 71 24.08 -5.87 8.44
N VAL A 72 24.66 -4.74 8.09
CA VAL A 72 25.31 -4.50 6.81
C VAL A 72 26.80 -4.27 7.02
N GLU A 73 27.62 -5.08 6.39
CA GLU A 73 29.06 -4.96 6.41
C GLU A 73 29.58 -4.65 5.00
N GLN A 74 30.27 -3.52 4.87
CA GLN A 74 30.82 -3.06 3.57
C GLN A 74 29.76 -3.06 2.45
N GLY A 75 28.53 -2.64 2.77
CA GLY A 75 27.41 -2.59 1.82
C GLY A 75 26.71 -3.93 1.57
N LYS A 76 27.15 -5.02 2.22
CA LYS A 76 26.53 -6.35 2.10
C LYS A 76 25.79 -6.71 3.38
N VAL A 77 24.55 -7.19 3.27
CA VAL A 77 23.81 -7.71 4.41
C VAL A 77 24.44 -9.01 4.87
N VAL A 78 24.87 -9.05 6.14
CA VAL A 78 25.53 -10.21 6.75
C VAL A 78 24.66 -10.88 7.80
N ASP A 79 23.66 -10.16 8.35
CA ASP A 79 22.75 -10.72 9.35
C ASP A 79 21.36 -10.12 9.26
N VAL A 80 20.33 -10.93 9.57
CA VAL A 80 18.91 -10.53 9.55
C VAL A 80 18.20 -11.15 10.73
N CYS A 81 17.55 -10.34 11.56
CA CYS A 81 16.75 -10.81 12.68
C CYS A 81 15.45 -10.02 12.81
N ALA A 82 14.32 -10.74 12.89
CA ALA A 82 12.98 -10.18 13.11
C ALA A 82 12.33 -10.70 14.41
N GLU A 83 13.04 -11.48 15.19
CA GLU A 83 12.55 -11.93 16.50
C GLU A 83 12.84 -10.85 17.55
N PRO A 84 11.84 -10.41 18.33
CA PRO A 84 12.05 -9.47 19.42
C PRO A 84 12.97 -10.06 20.49
N GLY A 85 13.89 -9.24 20.97
CA GLY A 85 14.84 -9.68 22.01
C GLY A 85 16.15 -8.90 22.02
N GLU A 86 17.07 -9.35 22.85
CA GLU A 86 18.44 -8.83 22.94
C GLU A 86 19.40 -9.90 22.44
N TYR A 87 20.23 -9.54 21.48
CA TYR A 87 21.16 -10.45 20.82
C TYR A 87 22.60 -9.96 21.02
N THR A 88 23.52 -10.90 21.23
CA THR A 88 24.95 -10.58 21.30
C THR A 88 25.57 -10.75 19.92
N TYR A 89 26.18 -9.70 19.40
CA TYR A 89 26.91 -9.76 18.13
C TYR A 89 28.19 -10.55 18.29
N ASP A 90 28.34 -11.65 17.55
CA ASP A 90 29.52 -12.50 17.54
C ASP A 90 30.09 -12.63 16.12
N MET A 91 31.26 -12.03 15.92
CA MET A 91 31.98 -12.06 14.63
C MET A 91 32.55 -13.43 14.27
N SER A 92 32.62 -14.37 15.23
CA SER A 92 33.16 -15.72 14.99
C SER A 92 32.13 -16.70 14.42
N THR A 93 30.84 -16.33 14.45
CA THR A 93 29.75 -17.16 13.94
C THR A 93 29.49 -16.88 12.46
N GLU A 94 29.04 -17.93 11.73
CA GLU A 94 28.56 -17.73 10.37
C GLU A 94 27.34 -16.80 10.34
N PRO A 95 27.12 -16.06 9.21
CA PRO A 95 25.96 -15.21 9.05
C PRO A 95 24.68 -15.97 9.39
N SER A 96 23.85 -15.40 10.25
CA SER A 96 22.63 -16.04 10.75
C SER A 96 21.37 -15.34 10.27
N ILE A 97 20.30 -16.12 10.10
CA ILE A 97 18.99 -15.60 9.72
C ILE A 97 17.99 -15.99 10.79
N PHE A 98 17.60 -15.02 11.59
CA PHE A 98 16.48 -15.13 12.52
C PHE A 98 15.26 -14.43 11.89
N SER A 99 14.58 -15.12 10.97
CA SER A 99 13.51 -14.51 10.17
C SER A 99 12.21 -14.26 10.94
N GLY A 100 12.05 -14.87 12.12
CA GLY A 100 10.81 -14.74 12.89
C GLY A 100 9.57 -14.97 12.00
N ASP A 101 8.61 -14.06 12.08
CA ASP A 101 7.38 -14.11 11.27
C ASP A 101 7.57 -13.78 9.78
N LEU A 102 8.76 -13.36 9.35
CA LEU A 102 9.02 -12.99 7.94
C LEU A 102 9.17 -14.19 6.99
N GLY A 103 9.24 -15.41 7.52
CA GLY A 103 9.10 -16.66 6.78
C GLY A 103 10.26 -17.02 5.86
N GLU A 104 10.01 -18.01 4.99
CA GLU A 104 11.01 -18.59 4.10
C GLU A 104 11.51 -17.66 2.98
N SER A 105 10.70 -16.65 2.62
CA SER A 105 11.06 -15.71 1.55
C SER A 105 12.34 -14.93 1.86
N VAL A 106 12.52 -14.50 3.12
CA VAL A 106 13.73 -13.80 3.56
C VAL A 106 14.93 -14.75 3.55
N LYS A 107 14.75 -16.00 4.03
CA LYS A 107 15.81 -17.02 4.01
C LYS A 107 16.34 -17.27 2.60
N ASN A 108 15.43 -17.46 1.64
CA ASN A 108 15.80 -17.75 0.24
C ASN A 108 16.58 -16.59 -0.40
N VAL A 109 16.12 -15.34 -0.17
CA VAL A 109 16.80 -14.14 -0.69
C VAL A 109 18.19 -14.00 -0.06
N PHE A 110 18.29 -14.16 1.26
CA PHE A 110 19.56 -14.07 1.98
C PHE A 110 20.58 -15.12 1.52
N GLN A 111 20.19 -16.38 1.40
CA GLN A 111 21.07 -17.46 0.90
C GLN A 111 21.60 -17.17 -0.51
N ASN A 112 20.78 -16.56 -1.36
CA ASN A 112 21.18 -16.19 -2.71
C ASN A 112 22.16 -15.00 -2.74
N ILE A 113 22.03 -14.05 -1.82
CA ILE A 113 22.95 -12.91 -1.66
C ILE A 113 24.26 -13.38 -1.03
N GLY A 114 24.21 -14.23 -0.01
CA GLY A 114 25.38 -14.73 0.73
C GLY A 114 26.39 -15.49 -0.14
N LYS A 115 25.94 -16.16 -1.19
CA LYS A 115 26.78 -16.98 -2.07
C LYS A 115 27.66 -16.21 -3.06
N ARG A 116 27.49 -14.87 -3.18
CA ARG A 116 28.08 -14.14 -4.31
C ARG A 116 29.47 -13.54 -4.09
N PHE A 117 29.97 -13.34 -2.85
CA PHE A 117 31.26 -12.68 -2.64
C PHE A 117 31.98 -13.14 -1.38
N THR A 118 33.17 -13.70 -1.55
CA THR A 118 34.20 -13.83 -0.52
C THR A 118 35.38 -12.94 -0.91
N PHE A 119 35.62 -11.84 -0.17
CA PHE A 119 36.85 -11.06 -0.29
C PHE A 119 37.54 -10.99 1.05
N GLY A 120 38.85 -11.28 1.07
CA GLY A 120 39.69 -11.17 2.23
C GLY A 120 40.32 -9.78 2.36
N GLY A 121 40.51 -9.34 3.61
CA GLY A 121 41.28 -8.13 3.96
C GLY A 121 40.87 -7.61 5.33
N GLU A 122 41.82 -7.57 6.28
CA GLU A 122 41.66 -6.99 7.60
C GLU A 122 41.81 -5.46 7.53
N ALA A 123 40.76 -4.77 7.15
CA ALA A 123 40.61 -3.33 7.39
C ALA A 123 39.44 -3.10 8.36
N PRO A 124 39.39 -1.99 9.10
CA PRO A 124 38.20 -1.67 9.91
C PRO A 124 37.01 -1.70 8.97
N LYS A 125 36.10 -2.64 9.22
CA LYS A 125 34.96 -2.91 8.35
C LYS A 125 33.88 -1.91 8.70
N ASP A 126 33.32 -1.21 7.68
CA ASP A 126 32.13 -0.39 7.84
C ASP A 126 30.93 -1.33 8.10
N GLN A 127 30.45 -1.33 9.34
CA GLN A 127 29.36 -2.17 9.82
C GLN A 127 28.22 -1.29 10.30
N ARG A 128 27.02 -1.52 9.79
CA ARG A 128 25.84 -0.70 10.10
C ARG A 128 24.68 -1.57 10.52
N VAL A 129 23.95 -1.12 11.54
CA VAL A 129 22.68 -1.72 11.94
C VAL A 129 21.54 -0.89 11.36
N TYR A 130 20.59 -1.55 10.70
CA TYR A 130 19.36 -0.94 10.24
C TYR A 130 18.16 -1.63 10.86
N TYR A 131 17.14 -0.87 11.20
CA TYR A 131 15.87 -1.37 11.69
C TYR A 131 14.77 -1.02 10.70
N PHE A 132 13.99 -2.00 10.31
CA PHE A 132 12.88 -1.87 9.37
C PHE A 132 11.55 -2.02 10.10
N ASN A 133 10.59 -1.19 9.76
CA ASN A 133 9.25 -1.25 10.30
C ASN A 133 8.46 -2.36 9.60
N THR A 134 8.12 -3.43 10.32
CA THR A 134 7.32 -4.56 9.81
C THR A 134 5.86 -4.47 10.23
N LYS A 135 5.47 -3.40 10.92
CA LYS A 135 4.08 -3.11 11.27
C LYS A 135 3.29 -2.65 10.04
N GLU A 136 2.00 -2.62 10.19
CA GLU A 136 1.12 -2.02 9.20
C GLU A 136 1.30 -0.49 9.17
N LEU A 137 1.60 0.05 8.00
CA LEU A 137 1.78 1.48 7.77
C LEU A 137 0.50 2.04 7.15
N THR A 138 -0.28 2.72 7.96
CA THR A 138 -1.59 3.27 7.61
C THR A 138 -1.53 4.70 7.09
N GLY A 139 -2.66 5.22 6.57
CA GLY A 139 -2.79 6.63 6.20
C GLY A 139 -2.23 6.99 4.83
N ASN A 140 -1.95 6.01 3.96
CA ASN A 140 -1.54 6.29 2.59
C ASN A 140 -2.77 6.64 1.75
N LYS A 141 -2.87 7.91 1.34
CA LYS A 141 -4.02 8.41 0.58
C LYS A 141 -3.85 8.22 -0.92
N TYR A 142 -4.94 7.81 -1.57
CA TYR A 142 -5.00 7.76 -3.01
C TYR A 142 -6.27 8.45 -3.54
N GLY A 143 -6.26 8.81 -4.81
CA GLY A 143 -7.42 9.32 -5.52
C GLY A 143 -7.12 9.30 -7.01
N THR A 144 -8.14 9.00 -7.82
CA THR A 144 -8.04 8.95 -9.27
C THR A 144 -8.24 10.35 -9.87
N PRO A 145 -7.20 10.99 -10.43
CA PRO A 145 -7.32 12.32 -11.04
C PRO A 145 -8.20 12.28 -12.30
N SER A 146 -8.13 11.17 -13.04
CA SER A 146 -8.95 10.89 -14.21
C SER A 146 -9.86 9.71 -13.92
N PRO A 147 -11.04 9.62 -14.59
CA PRO A 147 -11.89 8.45 -14.47
C PRO A 147 -11.16 7.18 -14.89
N VAL A 148 -11.37 6.10 -14.13
CA VAL A 148 -10.85 4.77 -14.45
C VAL A 148 -12.00 3.95 -15.06
N PRO A 149 -11.78 3.26 -16.18
CA PRO A 149 -12.80 2.41 -16.79
C PRO A 149 -13.27 1.31 -15.83
N PHE A 150 -14.58 1.12 -15.74
CA PHE A 150 -15.22 0.06 -14.99
C PHE A 150 -16.34 -0.53 -15.84
N ARG A 151 -16.27 -1.82 -16.13
CA ARG A 151 -17.29 -2.52 -16.91
C ARG A 151 -18.50 -2.81 -16.02
N VAL A 152 -19.67 -2.37 -16.45
CA VAL A 152 -20.96 -2.65 -15.82
C VAL A 152 -21.69 -3.73 -16.61
N VAL A 153 -21.90 -4.89 -15.98
CA VAL A 153 -22.63 -5.99 -16.56
C VAL A 153 -23.89 -6.24 -15.74
N ASP A 154 -25.07 -6.16 -16.39
CA ASP A 154 -26.33 -6.59 -15.81
C ASP A 154 -27.02 -7.51 -16.80
N GLN A 155 -26.86 -8.82 -16.61
CA GLN A 155 -27.42 -9.85 -17.50
C GLN A 155 -28.96 -9.81 -17.58
N ARG A 156 -29.63 -9.35 -16.49
CA ARG A 156 -31.11 -9.26 -16.47
C ARG A 156 -31.62 -8.09 -17.30
N ALA A 157 -30.83 -7.02 -17.32
CA ALA A 157 -31.14 -5.82 -18.07
C ALA A 157 -30.53 -5.83 -19.50
N GLY A 158 -29.69 -6.83 -19.83
CA GLY A 158 -28.95 -6.88 -21.08
C GLY A 158 -27.94 -5.73 -21.22
N ILE A 159 -27.43 -5.23 -20.09
CA ILE A 159 -26.47 -4.12 -20.05
C ILE A 159 -25.06 -4.69 -20.00
N ASP A 160 -24.21 -4.24 -20.92
CA ASP A 160 -22.77 -4.49 -20.93
C ASP A 160 -22.09 -3.25 -21.51
N ILE A 161 -21.62 -2.37 -20.61
CA ILE A 161 -21.06 -1.06 -20.95
C ILE A 161 -19.87 -0.73 -20.06
N ASP A 162 -18.95 0.05 -20.59
CA ASP A 162 -17.86 0.65 -19.81
C ASP A 162 -18.25 2.05 -19.37
N ILE A 163 -18.01 2.34 -18.09
CA ILE A 163 -18.22 3.66 -17.48
C ILE A 163 -16.92 4.18 -16.88
N GLY A 164 -16.81 5.49 -16.76
CA GLY A 164 -15.69 6.12 -16.08
C GLY A 164 -16.00 6.36 -14.61
N ILE A 165 -15.28 5.71 -13.69
CA ILE A 165 -15.43 5.93 -12.26
C ILE A 165 -14.25 6.71 -11.65
N ARG A 166 -14.57 7.60 -10.73
CA ARG A 166 -13.58 8.25 -9.86
C ARG A 166 -13.73 7.72 -8.45
N CYS A 167 -12.62 7.40 -7.82
CA CYS A 167 -12.61 6.98 -6.43
C CYS A 167 -11.44 7.60 -5.67
N PHE A 168 -11.61 7.68 -4.36
CA PHE A 168 -10.55 8.02 -3.44
C PHE A 168 -10.71 7.26 -2.13
N GLY A 169 -9.63 7.14 -1.40
CA GLY A 169 -9.61 6.45 -0.13
C GLY A 169 -8.22 6.39 0.46
N GLU A 170 -8.02 5.45 1.35
CA GLU A 170 -6.75 5.19 2.00
C GLU A 170 -6.41 3.71 1.90
N TYR A 171 -5.13 3.40 1.87
CA TYR A 171 -4.64 2.04 1.91
C TYR A 171 -3.52 1.92 2.93
N SER A 172 -3.31 0.73 3.42
CA SER A 172 -2.18 0.40 4.28
C SER A 172 -1.24 -0.57 3.58
N ILE A 173 0.02 -0.47 3.94
CA ILE A 173 1.08 -1.33 3.43
C ILE A 173 1.83 -1.98 4.58
N ARG A 174 2.49 -3.09 4.29
CA ARG A 174 3.42 -3.75 5.19
C ARG A 174 4.68 -4.12 4.44
N LEU A 175 5.81 -3.96 5.13
CA LEU A 175 7.08 -4.45 4.65
C LEU A 175 7.23 -5.93 5.06
N LYS A 176 7.03 -6.83 4.11
CA LYS A 176 7.08 -8.28 4.33
C LYS A 176 8.48 -8.86 4.17
N ASN A 177 9.28 -8.25 3.33
CA ASN A 177 10.67 -8.65 3.12
C ASN A 177 11.60 -7.44 3.18
N PRO A 178 12.08 -7.06 4.39
CA PRO A 178 12.99 -5.93 4.59
C PRO A 178 14.30 -6.04 3.81
N LEU A 179 14.76 -7.25 3.55
CA LEU A 179 15.99 -7.49 2.81
C LEU A 179 15.87 -7.07 1.34
N LEU A 180 14.75 -7.40 0.69
CA LEU A 180 14.46 -6.92 -0.67
C LEU A 180 14.33 -5.40 -0.70
N PHE A 181 13.68 -4.84 0.31
CA PHE A 181 13.52 -3.39 0.41
C PHE A 181 14.88 -2.68 0.58
N TYR A 182 15.74 -3.19 1.45
CA TYR A 182 17.10 -2.67 1.58
C TYR A 182 17.87 -2.75 0.27
N THR A 183 17.88 -3.92 -0.36
CA THR A 183 18.70 -4.17 -1.55
C THR A 183 18.25 -3.36 -2.78
N ASN A 184 16.93 -3.19 -2.95
CA ASN A 184 16.37 -2.65 -4.19
C ASN A 184 15.83 -1.22 -4.05
N VAL A 185 15.65 -0.70 -2.83
CA VAL A 185 14.99 0.60 -2.61
C VAL A 185 15.84 1.56 -1.81
N CYS A 186 16.08 1.27 -0.53
CA CYS A 186 16.66 2.28 0.36
C CYS A 186 18.18 2.24 0.43
N GLY A 187 18.81 1.06 0.28
CA GLY A 187 20.25 0.93 0.47
C GLY A 187 20.72 1.46 1.82
N ASN A 188 21.91 2.09 1.83
CA ASN A 188 22.46 2.71 3.04
C ASN A 188 21.74 4.04 3.33
N VAL A 189 20.92 4.05 4.36
CA VAL A 189 20.22 5.23 4.86
C VAL A 189 21.12 5.95 5.86
N SER A 190 21.15 7.28 5.83
CA SER A 190 21.94 8.07 6.79
C SER A 190 21.29 8.20 8.17
N GLU A 191 19.98 8.40 8.22
CA GLU A 191 19.17 8.51 9.43
C GLU A 191 17.90 7.66 9.33
N ASP A 192 16.93 8.08 8.55
CA ASP A 192 15.66 7.39 8.32
C ASP A 192 15.27 7.37 6.83
N TYR A 193 14.41 6.42 6.45
CA TYR A 193 13.77 6.33 5.14
C TYR A 193 12.25 6.37 5.34
N LYS A 194 11.63 7.47 4.92
CA LYS A 194 10.20 7.69 5.09
C LYS A 194 9.37 7.18 3.94
N THR A 195 8.10 6.93 4.21
CA THR A 195 7.11 6.55 3.18
C THR A 195 7.00 7.59 2.07
N GLU A 196 7.18 8.88 2.39
CA GLU A 196 7.15 9.97 1.41
C GLU A 196 8.21 9.85 0.31
N ASN A 197 9.37 9.24 0.61
CA ASN A 197 10.45 9.04 -0.37
C ASN A 197 10.03 8.13 -1.55
N ILE A 198 9.06 7.25 -1.34
CA ILE A 198 8.59 6.30 -2.36
C ILE A 198 7.11 6.52 -2.73
N ALA A 199 6.40 7.37 -1.99
CA ALA A 199 4.94 7.56 -2.13
C ALA A 199 4.50 7.92 -3.55
N GLY A 200 5.27 8.76 -4.24
CA GLY A 200 4.97 9.16 -5.62
C GLY A 200 4.97 7.98 -6.59
N GLN A 201 5.99 7.12 -6.49
CA GLN A 201 6.10 5.91 -7.31
C GLN A 201 4.99 4.92 -6.97
N MET A 202 4.76 4.68 -5.68
CA MET A 202 3.70 3.78 -5.21
C MET A 202 2.33 4.23 -5.70
N LYS A 203 2.02 5.52 -5.60
CA LYS A 203 0.76 6.09 -6.07
C LYS A 203 0.56 5.87 -7.56
N THR A 204 1.58 6.11 -8.37
CA THR A 204 1.49 5.93 -9.83
C THR A 204 1.24 4.46 -10.19
N GLU A 205 1.96 3.53 -9.56
CA GLU A 205 1.79 2.10 -9.79
C GLU A 205 0.44 1.59 -9.30
N LEU A 206 -0.02 2.07 -8.14
CA LEU A 206 -1.35 1.76 -7.60
C LEU A 206 -2.46 2.19 -8.57
N LEU A 207 -2.40 3.43 -9.06
CA LEU A 207 -3.39 3.94 -10.01
C LEU A 207 -3.40 3.15 -11.33
N THR A 208 -2.24 2.69 -11.79
CA THR A 208 -2.13 1.81 -12.95
C THR A 208 -2.76 0.44 -12.69
N ALA A 209 -2.60 -0.09 -11.48
CA ALA A 209 -3.14 -1.39 -11.10
C ALA A 209 -4.65 -1.37 -10.82
N LEU A 210 -5.24 -0.20 -10.57
CA LEU A 210 -6.67 -0.07 -10.30
C LEU A 210 -7.54 -0.53 -11.48
N GLN A 211 -7.14 -0.23 -12.72
CA GLN A 211 -7.93 -0.61 -13.89
C GLN A 211 -8.08 -2.14 -14.03
N PRO A 212 -7.01 -2.95 -14.07
CA PRO A 212 -7.15 -4.41 -14.11
C PRO A 212 -7.79 -4.99 -12.84
N ALA A 213 -7.57 -4.37 -11.66
CA ALA A 213 -8.24 -4.78 -10.44
C ALA A 213 -9.77 -4.56 -10.53
N PHE A 214 -10.20 -3.42 -11.05
CA PHE A 214 -11.62 -3.15 -11.27
C PHE A 214 -12.24 -4.07 -12.33
N ALA A 215 -11.50 -4.42 -13.37
CA ALA A 215 -11.96 -5.41 -14.36
C ALA A 215 -12.24 -6.76 -13.68
N LYS A 216 -11.33 -7.24 -12.83
CA LYS A 216 -11.50 -8.48 -12.06
C LYS A 216 -12.71 -8.43 -11.12
N ILE A 217 -12.92 -7.31 -10.41
CA ILE A 217 -14.07 -7.11 -9.55
C ILE A 217 -15.38 -7.09 -10.36
N SER A 218 -15.39 -6.44 -11.53
CA SER A 218 -16.54 -6.43 -12.43
C SER A 218 -16.88 -7.84 -12.94
N GLU A 219 -15.90 -8.66 -13.30
CA GLU A 219 -16.08 -10.06 -13.70
C GLU A 219 -16.75 -10.91 -12.61
N MET A 220 -16.53 -10.58 -11.34
CA MET A 220 -17.23 -11.20 -10.19
C MET A 220 -18.70 -10.76 -10.08
N GLY A 221 -19.18 -9.87 -10.95
CA GLY A 221 -20.55 -9.32 -10.94
C GLY A 221 -20.79 -8.24 -9.87
N ILE A 222 -19.75 -7.70 -9.28
CA ILE A 222 -19.81 -6.66 -8.26
C ILE A 222 -20.01 -5.31 -8.95
N ARG A 223 -21.02 -4.56 -8.53
CA ARG A 223 -21.31 -3.22 -9.08
C ARG A 223 -20.32 -2.19 -8.53
N TYR A 224 -20.00 -1.14 -9.33
CA TYR A 224 -19.11 -0.08 -8.89
C TYR A 224 -19.56 0.60 -7.57
N SER A 225 -20.88 0.76 -7.38
CA SER A 225 -21.46 1.33 -6.17
C SER A 225 -21.28 0.46 -4.91
N ALA A 226 -20.98 -0.83 -5.07
CA ALA A 226 -20.75 -1.77 -4.00
C ALA A 226 -19.25 -1.91 -3.61
N LEU A 227 -18.34 -1.28 -4.36
CA LEU A 227 -16.89 -1.34 -4.09
C LEU A 227 -16.50 -1.03 -2.63
N PRO A 228 -17.12 -0.05 -1.94
CA PRO A 228 -16.81 0.18 -0.53
C PRO A 228 -17.09 -1.01 0.41
N GLY A 229 -17.93 -1.94 0.00
CA GLY A 229 -18.22 -3.18 0.73
C GLY A 229 -17.33 -4.37 0.36
N HIS A 230 -16.52 -4.26 -0.71
CA HIS A 230 -15.68 -5.33 -1.26
C HIS A 230 -14.19 -4.96 -1.22
N THR A 231 -13.76 -4.42 -0.08
CA THR A 231 -12.41 -3.89 0.08
C THR A 231 -11.34 -4.98 0.16
N LEU A 232 -11.69 -6.17 0.66
CA LEU A 232 -10.77 -7.30 0.73
C LEU A 232 -10.47 -7.86 -0.66
N GLU A 233 -11.50 -8.11 -1.45
CA GLU A 233 -11.38 -8.61 -2.82
C GLU A 233 -10.59 -7.62 -3.69
N LEU A 234 -10.79 -6.32 -3.44
CA LEU A 234 -10.06 -5.29 -4.15
C LEU A 234 -8.58 -5.22 -3.73
N ALA A 235 -8.28 -5.39 -2.43
CA ALA A 235 -6.91 -5.48 -1.94
C ALA A 235 -6.17 -6.70 -2.53
N ASP A 236 -6.84 -7.85 -2.59
CA ASP A 236 -6.30 -9.07 -3.19
C ASP A 236 -6.04 -8.90 -4.70
N ALA A 237 -6.98 -8.30 -5.42
CA ALA A 237 -6.82 -8.02 -6.84
C ALA A 237 -5.66 -7.05 -7.11
N LEU A 238 -5.50 -6.02 -6.29
CA LEU A 238 -4.38 -5.08 -6.37
C LEU A 238 -3.04 -5.75 -6.05
N ASN A 239 -2.97 -6.57 -5.01
CA ASN A 239 -1.76 -7.31 -4.66
C ASN A 239 -1.32 -8.25 -5.77
N GLU A 240 -2.25 -8.91 -6.45
CA GLU A 240 -1.95 -9.73 -7.61
C GLU A 240 -1.32 -8.92 -8.74
N GLN A 241 -1.91 -7.77 -9.07
CA GLN A 241 -1.40 -6.88 -10.13
C GLN A 241 -0.05 -6.23 -9.79
N LEU A 242 0.18 -5.94 -8.51
CA LEU A 242 1.40 -5.30 -8.03
C LEU A 242 2.48 -6.29 -7.60
N SER A 243 2.20 -7.60 -7.60
CA SER A 243 3.08 -8.63 -7.04
C SER A 243 4.52 -8.57 -7.54
N SER A 244 4.73 -8.42 -8.85
CA SER A 244 6.07 -8.37 -9.44
C SER A 244 6.89 -7.17 -9.00
N LYS A 245 6.27 -6.01 -8.77
CA LYS A 245 6.96 -4.77 -8.41
C LYS A 245 7.02 -4.56 -6.90
N TRP A 246 5.93 -4.85 -6.19
CA TRP A 246 5.83 -4.55 -4.77
C TRP A 246 6.34 -5.71 -3.92
N ARG A 247 5.80 -6.90 -4.11
CA ARG A 247 6.18 -8.07 -3.31
C ARG A 247 7.55 -8.62 -3.73
N ASP A 248 7.72 -8.93 -5.02
CA ASP A 248 8.87 -9.69 -5.48
C ASP A 248 10.13 -8.82 -5.63
N LEU A 249 9.97 -7.53 -5.99
CA LEU A 249 11.09 -6.61 -6.11
C LEU A 249 11.37 -5.83 -4.82
N ARG A 250 10.32 -5.29 -4.17
CA ARG A 250 10.50 -4.38 -3.01
C ARG A 250 10.15 -5.00 -1.67
N GLY A 251 9.60 -6.20 -1.65
CA GLY A 251 9.21 -6.88 -0.42
C GLY A 251 8.04 -6.24 0.32
N MET A 252 7.15 -5.53 -0.37
CA MET A 252 5.99 -4.83 0.19
C MET A 252 4.67 -5.45 -0.28
N GLU A 253 3.63 -5.34 0.53
CA GLU A 253 2.27 -5.74 0.16
C GLU A 253 1.23 -4.75 0.68
N ILE A 254 0.06 -4.69 0.03
CA ILE A 254 -1.11 -3.99 0.55
C ILE A 254 -1.76 -4.90 1.59
N VAL A 255 -1.99 -4.36 2.79
CA VAL A 255 -2.68 -5.07 3.88
C VAL A 255 -4.17 -4.77 3.84
N SER A 256 -4.52 -3.50 3.67
CA SER A 256 -5.91 -3.07 3.54
C SER A 256 -6.05 -2.00 2.46
N PHE A 257 -7.22 -1.98 1.82
CA PHE A 257 -7.54 -1.00 0.79
C PHE A 257 -8.96 -0.49 1.03
N GLY A 258 -9.07 0.77 1.43
CA GLY A 258 -10.36 1.42 1.71
C GLY A 258 -10.81 2.30 0.56
N VAL A 259 -12.10 2.23 0.22
CA VAL A 259 -12.75 3.11 -0.76
C VAL A 259 -13.71 4.02 -0.01
N SER A 260 -13.30 5.26 0.23
CA SER A 260 -14.13 6.25 0.94
C SER A 260 -15.27 6.78 0.09
N SER A 261 -15.04 6.90 -1.20
CA SER A 261 -16.06 7.33 -2.17
C SER A 261 -15.76 6.77 -3.54
N VAL A 262 -16.82 6.40 -4.24
CA VAL A 262 -16.80 6.03 -5.66
C VAL A 262 -17.95 6.73 -6.36
N LYS A 263 -17.68 7.37 -7.50
CA LYS A 263 -18.67 8.06 -8.32
C LYS A 263 -18.41 7.79 -9.79
N ALA A 264 -19.45 7.48 -10.54
CA ALA A 264 -19.39 7.53 -11.99
C ALA A 264 -19.51 8.98 -12.49
N ASN A 265 -19.18 9.22 -13.75
CA ASN A 265 -19.48 10.50 -14.38
C ASN A 265 -21.01 10.69 -14.46
N GLU A 266 -21.47 11.95 -14.44
CA GLU A 266 -22.91 12.25 -14.46
C GLU A 266 -23.61 11.70 -15.71
N GLU A 267 -22.95 11.78 -16.86
CA GLU A 267 -23.44 11.23 -18.12
C GLU A 267 -23.60 9.70 -18.06
N ASP A 268 -22.60 9.01 -17.51
CA ASP A 268 -22.60 7.56 -17.34
C ASP A 268 -23.68 7.12 -16.33
N GLU A 269 -23.86 7.86 -15.23
CA GLU A 269 -24.92 7.58 -14.27
C GLU A 269 -26.33 7.76 -14.88
N GLN A 270 -26.52 8.78 -15.69
CA GLN A 270 -27.79 9.01 -16.39
C GLN A 270 -28.05 7.88 -17.37
N MET A 271 -27.04 7.51 -18.17
CA MET A 271 -27.15 6.41 -19.13
C MET A 271 -27.50 5.09 -18.43
N ILE A 272 -26.86 4.74 -17.34
CA ILE A 272 -27.19 3.52 -16.56
C ILE A 272 -28.64 3.58 -16.07
N LYS A 273 -29.09 4.72 -15.52
CA LYS A 273 -30.46 4.89 -15.03
C LYS A 273 -31.49 4.74 -16.16
N GLU A 274 -31.19 5.29 -17.33
CA GLU A 274 -32.06 5.16 -18.51
C GLU A 274 -32.12 3.71 -19.02
N LEU A 275 -30.95 3.03 -19.11
CA LEU A 275 -30.90 1.63 -19.52
C LEU A 275 -31.64 0.73 -18.53
N GLN A 276 -31.47 0.94 -17.22
CA GLN A 276 -32.19 0.19 -16.18
C GLN A 276 -33.71 0.45 -16.26
N ARG A 277 -34.11 1.71 -16.49
CA ARG A 277 -35.50 2.06 -16.66
C ARG A 277 -36.11 1.39 -17.91
N ASN A 278 -35.38 1.44 -19.03
CA ASN A 278 -35.83 0.80 -20.28
C ASN A 278 -35.93 -0.73 -20.14
N ALA A 279 -34.95 -1.35 -19.45
CA ALA A 279 -35.00 -2.78 -19.16
C ALA A 279 -36.18 -3.17 -18.24
N ALA A 280 -36.56 -2.30 -17.30
CA ALA A 280 -37.73 -2.50 -16.45
C ALA A 280 -39.05 -2.46 -17.28
N PHE A 281 -39.08 -1.72 -18.39
CA PHE A 281 -40.24 -1.66 -19.31
C PHE A 281 -40.25 -2.75 -20.36
N MET A 282 -39.23 -3.59 -20.46
CA MET A 282 -39.29 -4.80 -21.31
C MET A 282 -40.25 -5.85 -20.74
N ASP A 283 -40.61 -5.78 -19.46
CA ASP A 283 -41.69 -6.57 -18.90
C ASP A 283 -43.04 -6.02 -19.36
N PRO A 284 -43.85 -6.80 -20.15
CA PRO A 284 -45.13 -6.31 -20.72
C PRO A 284 -46.11 -5.77 -19.67
N THR A 285 -46.10 -6.36 -18.46
CA THR A 285 -46.98 -5.95 -17.36
C THR A 285 -46.59 -4.57 -16.81
N ARG A 286 -45.31 -4.30 -16.71
CA ARG A 286 -44.80 -3.01 -16.22
C ARG A 286 -44.91 -1.94 -17.30
N ALA A 287 -44.70 -2.29 -18.57
CA ALA A 287 -44.89 -1.40 -19.69
C ALA A 287 -46.35 -0.91 -19.78
N ALA A 288 -47.33 -1.85 -19.68
CA ALA A 288 -48.76 -1.52 -19.68
C ALA A 288 -49.13 -0.59 -18.50
N ALA A 289 -48.66 -0.88 -17.29
CA ALA A 289 -48.91 -0.07 -16.09
C ALA A 289 -48.33 1.37 -16.26
N HIS A 290 -47.13 1.49 -16.83
CA HIS A 290 -46.52 2.81 -17.09
C HIS A 290 -47.29 3.60 -18.17
N LEU A 291 -47.77 2.93 -19.19
CA LEU A 291 -48.54 3.55 -20.26
C LEU A 291 -49.87 4.11 -19.73
N VAL A 292 -50.56 3.35 -18.88
CA VAL A 292 -51.78 3.79 -18.19
C VAL A 292 -51.48 4.95 -17.22
N GLY A 293 -50.38 4.89 -16.50
CA GLY A 293 -49.93 5.97 -15.61
C GLY A 293 -49.61 7.28 -16.35
N SER A 294 -48.85 7.17 -17.44
CA SER A 294 -48.50 8.36 -18.26
C SER A 294 -49.70 8.98 -18.97
N GLN A 295 -50.68 8.16 -19.41
CA GLN A 295 -51.97 8.65 -19.93
C GLN A 295 -52.76 9.39 -18.84
N GLY A 296 -52.75 8.85 -17.59
CA GLY A 296 -53.39 9.51 -16.47
C GLY A 296 -52.75 10.86 -16.12
N GLU A 297 -51.44 10.95 -16.18
CA GLU A 297 -50.72 12.22 -15.97
C GLU A 297 -50.95 13.22 -17.10
N ALA A 298 -50.96 12.76 -18.36
CA ALA A 298 -51.26 13.61 -19.49
C ALA A 298 -52.72 14.15 -19.42
N MET A 299 -53.67 13.31 -18.99
CA MET A 299 -55.04 13.73 -18.75
C MET A 299 -55.14 14.77 -17.60
N LYS A 300 -54.41 14.58 -16.49
CA LYS A 300 -54.33 15.54 -15.40
C LYS A 300 -53.74 16.88 -15.85
N ALA A 301 -52.64 16.82 -16.63
CA ALA A 301 -51.99 18.00 -17.15
C ALA A 301 -52.91 18.76 -18.15
N ALA A 302 -53.62 18.01 -19.01
CA ALA A 302 -54.59 18.59 -19.91
C ALA A 302 -55.80 19.23 -19.17
N ALA A 303 -56.28 18.60 -18.09
CA ALA A 303 -57.35 19.12 -17.25
C ALA A 303 -56.93 20.36 -16.42
N ALA A 304 -55.65 20.45 -16.06
CA ALA A 304 -55.10 21.59 -15.33
C ALA A 304 -54.78 22.80 -16.24
N ASN A 305 -54.77 22.62 -17.53
CA ASN A 305 -54.50 23.67 -18.50
C ASN A 305 -55.79 24.47 -18.83
N THR A 306 -56.05 25.53 -18.08
CA THR A 306 -57.21 26.39 -18.19
C THR A 306 -57.29 27.19 -19.51
N GLY A 307 -56.24 27.14 -20.36
CA GLY A 307 -56.22 27.80 -21.67
C GLY A 307 -56.69 26.89 -22.85
N ALA A 308 -56.87 25.59 -22.62
CA ALA A 308 -57.39 24.69 -23.64
C ALA A 308 -58.92 24.64 -23.55
N GLY A 309 -59.59 25.30 -24.51
CA GLY A 309 -61.04 25.38 -24.54
C GLY A 309 -61.74 24.00 -24.57
N PRO A 310 -63.07 23.96 -24.40
CA PRO A 310 -63.90 22.75 -24.21
C PRO A 310 -63.70 21.66 -25.27
N ALA A 311 -63.18 22.02 -26.45
CA ALA A 311 -62.91 21.07 -27.53
C ALA A 311 -61.81 20.00 -27.23
N MET A 312 -60.83 20.34 -26.40
CA MET A 312 -59.76 19.38 -26.00
C MET A 312 -60.21 18.39 -24.92
N ALA A 313 -61.17 18.79 -24.09
CA ALA A 313 -61.77 17.90 -23.09
C ALA A 313 -62.64 16.80 -23.77
N PHE A 314 -63.28 17.10 -24.88
CA PHE A 314 -64.07 16.13 -25.67
C PHE A 314 -63.19 15.13 -26.45
N MET A 315 -62.02 15.56 -26.95
CA MET A 315 -61.06 14.64 -27.59
C MET A 315 -60.47 13.63 -26.60
N GLY A 316 -60.20 14.04 -25.34
CA GLY A 316 -59.73 13.16 -24.29
C GLY A 316 -60.74 12.08 -23.90
N MET A 317 -62.04 12.40 -23.86
CA MET A 317 -63.08 11.43 -23.54
C MET A 317 -63.39 10.46 -24.69
N GLY A 318 -63.20 10.89 -25.96
CA GLY A 318 -63.42 10.00 -27.14
C GLY A 318 -62.41 8.89 -27.26
N MET A 319 -61.17 9.09 -26.82
CA MET A 319 -60.13 8.05 -26.84
C MET A 319 -60.22 7.07 -25.65
N ALA A 320 -60.84 7.48 -24.52
CA ALA A 320 -61.03 6.58 -23.38
C ALA A 320 -62.18 5.58 -23.54
N GLY A 321 -63.03 5.76 -24.57
CA GLY A 321 -64.16 4.89 -24.83
C GLY A 321 -63.90 3.78 -25.90
N GLN A 322 -62.69 3.70 -26.44
CA GLN A 322 -62.28 2.69 -27.44
C GLN A 322 -61.22 1.67 -26.95
N MET A 323 -61.07 1.51 -25.65
CA MET A 323 -60.29 0.40 -25.08
C MET A 323 -61.19 -0.66 -24.45
#